data_748889df84a1401d33955d56f39ee03a
#
_entry.id   748889df84a1401d33955d56f39ee03a
#
_cell.length_a   1.000
_cell.length_b   1.000
_cell.length_c   1.000
_cell.angle_alpha   90.00
_cell.angle_beta   90.00
_cell.angle_gamma   90.00
#
_symmetry.space_group_name_H-M   'P 1'
#
loop_
_entity.id
_entity.type
_entity.pdbx_description
1 polymer ?
#
loop_
_entity_poly.entity_id
_entity_poly.type
_entity_poly.pdbx_seq_one_letter_code
_entity_poly.pdbx_strand_id
1 'polypeptide(L)'
;ISPPHIERIDTLMAAGGISNNEILKIVSDEPLGLRPEITASIVRAASTRFNEYERPLRFWSTGTSFKCNQSIDGGIDIEESFQSGVELIGAKAINAEIELLSLLIESLEVIEIDQKYKLTLLIGNTYLLELILSSFDSTRIDQIKNILCDLDYIALSTLDVKDEQRKFIKNIMNMRGKPENI
;
A
#
# COMPACT_ATOMS: atom_id res chain seq x y z
N ILE A 1 -5.71 9.22 17.45
CA ILE A 1 -7.17 9.06 17.49
C ILE A 1 -7.53 7.57 17.56
N SER A 2 -8.74 7.23 18.01
CA SER A 2 -9.20 5.84 18.10
C SER A 2 -10.45 5.67 17.24
N PRO A 3 -10.31 5.22 15.99
CA PRO A 3 -11.46 4.99 15.11
C PRO A 3 -12.20 3.69 15.48
N PRO A 4 -13.50 3.58 15.14
CA PRO A 4 -14.29 2.41 15.43
C PRO A 4 -13.80 1.17 14.65
N HIS A 5 -14.09 -0.03 15.17
CA HIS A 5 -13.79 -1.28 14.46
C HIS A 5 -14.82 -1.59 13.37
N ILE A 6 -16.05 -1.11 13.55
CA ILE A 6 -17.18 -1.36 12.64
C ILE A 6 -17.46 -0.06 11.89
N GLU A 7 -17.48 -0.15 10.58
CA GLU A 7 -17.76 0.98 9.67
C GLU A 7 -18.71 0.52 8.55
N ARG A 8 -19.28 1.51 7.85
CA ARG A 8 -20.02 1.22 6.62
C ARG A 8 -19.06 0.74 5.54
N ILE A 9 -19.48 -0.26 4.77
CA ILE A 9 -18.65 -0.84 3.70
C ILE A 9 -18.26 0.19 2.65
N ASP A 10 -19.18 1.11 2.29
CA ASP A 10 -18.89 2.20 1.37
C ASP A 10 -17.78 3.15 1.88
N THR A 11 -17.73 3.39 3.18
CA THR A 11 -16.65 4.19 3.82
C THR A 11 -15.31 3.46 3.73
N LEU A 12 -15.29 2.16 4.02
CA LEU A 12 -14.06 1.36 3.98
C LEU A 12 -13.49 1.28 2.56
N MET A 13 -14.35 1.19 1.55
CA MET A 13 -13.94 1.12 0.15
C MET A 13 -13.55 2.47 -0.44
N ALA A 14 -14.05 3.58 0.10
CA ALA A 14 -13.81 4.92 -0.44
C ALA A 14 -12.34 5.37 -0.38
N ALA A 15 -11.55 4.82 0.54
CA ALA A 15 -10.11 5.11 0.64
C ALA A 15 -9.28 4.54 -0.54
N GLY A 16 -9.85 3.63 -1.32
CA GLY A 16 -9.14 2.90 -2.38
C GLY A 16 -8.20 1.83 -1.84
N GLY A 17 -7.86 0.87 -2.68
CA GLY A 17 -6.91 -0.19 -2.32
C GLY A 17 -7.48 -1.34 -1.48
N ILE A 18 -8.72 -1.25 -1.00
CA ILE A 18 -9.42 -2.32 -0.30
C ILE A 18 -10.50 -2.91 -1.21
N SER A 19 -10.44 -4.20 -1.46
CA SER A 19 -11.49 -4.88 -2.21
C SER A 19 -12.64 -5.31 -1.30
N ASN A 20 -13.84 -5.40 -1.86
CA ASN A 20 -15.03 -5.85 -1.11
C ASN A 20 -14.88 -7.27 -0.52
N ASN A 21 -13.99 -8.08 -1.08
CA ASN A 21 -13.72 -9.45 -0.63
C ASN A 21 -12.78 -9.49 0.58
N GLU A 22 -12.03 -8.41 0.83
CA GLU A 22 -11.14 -8.30 2.00
C GLU A 22 -11.88 -7.84 3.26
N ILE A 23 -13.12 -7.36 3.12
CA ILE A 23 -13.91 -6.84 4.24
C ILE A 23 -14.72 -7.96 4.88
N LEU A 24 -14.53 -8.19 6.18
CA LEU A 24 -15.39 -9.06 6.97
C LEU A 24 -16.74 -8.36 7.19
N LYS A 25 -17.77 -8.85 6.50
CA LYS A 25 -19.12 -8.26 6.54
C LYS A 25 -19.88 -8.70 7.77
N ILE A 26 -20.61 -7.77 8.37
CA ILE A 26 -21.49 -8.03 9.49
C ILE A 26 -22.91 -8.25 8.98
N VAL A 27 -23.58 -9.28 9.50
CA VAL A 27 -24.99 -9.53 9.19
C VAL A 27 -25.86 -8.50 9.92
N SER A 28 -26.34 -7.50 9.19
CA SER A 28 -27.18 -6.43 9.70
C SER A 28 -28.04 -5.85 8.57
N ASP A 29 -29.06 -5.05 8.91
CA ASP A 29 -29.91 -4.39 7.93
C ASP A 29 -29.15 -3.32 7.12
N GLU A 30 -28.04 -2.81 7.69
CA GLU A 30 -27.14 -1.90 7.00
C GLU A 30 -25.87 -2.59 6.52
N PRO A 31 -25.22 -2.12 5.43
CA PRO A 31 -23.99 -2.69 4.91
C PRO A 31 -22.79 -2.32 5.80
N LEU A 32 -22.60 -3.05 6.88
CA LEU A 32 -21.52 -2.87 7.84
C LEU A 32 -20.41 -3.92 7.65
N GLY A 33 -19.20 -3.55 8.01
CA GLY A 33 -18.04 -4.45 8.02
C GLY A 33 -17.03 -4.09 9.10
N LEU A 34 -16.18 -5.06 9.44
CA LEU A 34 -14.99 -4.81 10.25
C LEU A 34 -13.91 -4.17 9.36
N ARG A 35 -13.21 -3.19 9.92
CA ARG A 35 -12.16 -2.48 9.20
C ARG A 35 -10.98 -3.39 8.86
N PRO A 36 -10.55 -3.52 7.61
CA PRO A 36 -9.35 -4.26 7.23
C PRO A 36 -8.06 -3.43 7.45
N GLU A 37 -8.19 -2.11 7.65
CA GLU A 37 -7.11 -1.18 7.95
C GLU A 37 -7.66 0.06 8.66
N ILE A 38 -6.80 0.96 9.16
CA ILE A 38 -7.22 2.10 9.99
C ILE A 38 -7.31 3.40 9.18
N THR A 39 -6.59 3.53 8.10
CA THR A 39 -6.43 4.76 7.30
C THR A 39 -7.77 5.33 6.81
N ALA A 40 -8.66 4.48 6.28
CA ALA A 40 -9.98 4.91 5.79
C ALA A 40 -10.78 5.68 6.85
N SER A 41 -10.80 5.16 8.07
CA SER A 41 -11.50 5.78 9.20
C SER A 41 -10.88 7.12 9.61
N ILE A 42 -9.53 7.23 9.53
CA ILE A 42 -8.81 8.48 9.84
C ILE A 42 -9.08 9.52 8.76
N VAL A 43 -9.02 9.14 7.48
CA VAL A 43 -9.30 10.04 6.35
C VAL A 43 -10.73 10.57 6.44
N ARG A 44 -11.70 9.72 6.77
CA ARG A 44 -13.09 10.15 7.01
C ARG A 44 -13.17 11.14 8.18
N ALA A 45 -12.48 10.89 9.29
CA ALA A 45 -12.45 11.83 10.41
C ALA A 45 -11.82 13.17 10.01
N ALA A 46 -10.72 13.14 9.23
CA ALA A 46 -10.04 14.34 8.73
C ALA A 46 -10.93 15.18 7.80
N SER A 47 -11.74 14.54 6.97
CA SER A 47 -12.65 15.21 6.03
C SER A 47 -13.94 15.70 6.66
N THR A 48 -14.33 15.20 7.83
CA THR A 48 -15.57 15.55 8.52
C THR A 48 -15.32 16.38 9.78
N ARG A 49 -14.73 15.78 10.81
CA ARG A 49 -14.56 16.39 12.13
C ARG A 49 -13.41 17.42 12.18
N PHE A 50 -12.39 17.22 11.33
CA PHE A 50 -11.17 18.05 11.29
C PHE A 50 -11.03 18.83 9.98
N ASN A 51 -12.13 18.99 9.24
CA ASN A 51 -12.10 19.67 7.93
C ASN A 51 -11.66 21.15 8.03
N GLU A 52 -12.06 21.83 9.09
CA GLU A 52 -11.74 23.25 9.30
C GLU A 52 -10.41 23.51 9.99
N TYR A 53 -9.69 22.43 10.39
CA TYR A 53 -8.39 22.56 11.03
C TYR A 53 -7.29 22.90 10.01
N GLU A 54 -6.34 23.71 10.45
CA GLU A 54 -5.16 24.06 9.65
C GLU A 54 -4.35 22.82 9.26
N ARG A 55 -3.89 22.80 8.02
CA ARG A 55 -3.04 21.71 7.48
C ARG A 55 -1.55 22.03 7.66
N PRO A 56 -0.69 21.01 7.82
CA PRO A 56 -0.96 19.58 7.76
C PRO A 56 -1.52 19.02 9.07
N LEU A 57 -2.44 18.05 8.95
CA LEU A 57 -2.90 17.24 10.09
C LEU A 57 -1.98 16.05 10.30
N ARG A 58 -1.64 15.80 11.55
CA ARG A 58 -0.84 14.64 11.99
C ARG A 58 -1.66 13.79 12.92
N PHE A 59 -1.98 12.59 12.51
CA PHE A 59 -2.71 11.63 13.32
C PHE A 59 -1.83 10.43 13.62
N TRP A 60 -2.02 9.93 14.82
CA TRP A 60 -1.52 8.65 15.27
C TRP A 60 -2.69 7.81 15.75
N SER A 61 -2.67 6.52 15.43
CA SER A 61 -3.68 5.57 15.91
C SER A 61 -3.08 4.18 16.04
N THR A 62 -3.68 3.42 16.97
CA THR A 62 -3.43 1.99 17.11
C THR A 62 -4.76 1.25 17.21
N GLY A 63 -4.76 -0.01 16.84
CA GLY A 63 -5.93 -0.85 16.99
C GLY A 63 -5.89 -2.11 16.15
N THR A 64 -6.86 -2.96 16.36
CA THR A 64 -7.01 -4.20 15.60
C THR A 64 -7.63 -3.94 14.23
N SER A 65 -7.11 -4.61 13.22
CA SER A 65 -7.68 -4.74 11.88
C SER A 65 -8.05 -6.18 11.60
N PHE A 66 -9.03 -6.38 10.70
CA PHE A 66 -9.60 -7.68 10.37
C PHE A 66 -9.66 -7.84 8.86
N LYS A 67 -8.87 -8.74 8.31
CA LYS A 67 -8.78 -8.94 6.87
C LYS A 67 -9.25 -10.32 6.46
N CYS A 68 -10.11 -10.37 5.45
CA CYS A 68 -10.50 -11.63 4.83
C CYS A 68 -9.53 -11.98 3.71
N ASN A 69 -8.93 -13.15 3.79
CA ASN A 69 -8.09 -13.70 2.74
C ASN A 69 -8.77 -14.95 2.16
N GLN A 70 -8.66 -15.15 0.86
CA GLN A 70 -9.07 -16.43 0.26
C GLN A 70 -8.00 -17.47 0.53
N SER A 71 -8.36 -18.55 1.20
CA SER A 71 -7.49 -19.70 1.39
C SER A 71 -7.28 -20.45 0.07
N ILE A 72 -6.12 -21.09 -0.06
CA ILE A 72 -5.76 -21.95 -1.22
C ILE A 72 -6.81 -23.07 -1.43
N ASP A 73 -7.41 -23.52 -0.35
CA ASP A 73 -8.43 -24.59 -0.35
C ASP A 73 -9.86 -24.08 -0.64
N GLY A 74 -10.01 -22.81 -1.00
CA GLY A 74 -11.31 -22.18 -1.30
C GLY A 74 -12.10 -21.73 -0.07
N GLY A 75 -11.52 -21.81 1.12
CA GLY A 75 -12.10 -21.28 2.35
C GLY A 75 -11.84 -19.78 2.51
N ILE A 76 -12.37 -19.19 3.60
CA ILE A 76 -12.08 -17.82 4.02
C ILE A 76 -11.23 -17.90 5.28
N ASP A 77 -10.05 -17.29 5.21
CA ASP A 77 -9.18 -17.05 6.35
C ASP A 77 -9.40 -15.63 6.88
N ILE A 78 -9.59 -15.49 8.18
CA ILE A 78 -9.73 -14.20 8.84
C ILE A 78 -8.42 -13.92 9.57
N GLU A 79 -7.73 -12.89 9.10
CA GLU A 79 -6.54 -12.37 9.76
C GLU A 79 -6.94 -11.25 10.72
N GLU A 80 -6.61 -11.43 11.99
CA GLU A 80 -6.69 -10.41 13.01
C GLU A 80 -5.28 -9.93 13.33
N SER A 81 -5.00 -8.65 13.09
CA SER A 81 -3.68 -8.06 13.34
C SER A 81 -3.78 -6.75 14.11
N PHE A 82 -2.85 -6.52 15.04
CA PHE A 82 -2.75 -5.25 15.76
C PHE A 82 -1.83 -4.32 14.97
N GLN A 83 -2.38 -3.17 14.57
CA GLN A 83 -1.68 -2.18 13.78
C GLN A 83 -1.43 -0.90 14.57
N SER A 84 -0.29 -0.29 14.33
CA SER A 84 0.01 1.09 14.72
C SER A 84 0.39 1.87 13.47
N GLY A 85 -0.17 3.05 13.31
CA GLY A 85 0.04 3.85 12.10
C GLY A 85 -0.02 5.34 12.36
N VAL A 86 0.58 6.08 11.44
CA VAL A 86 0.56 7.54 11.40
C VAL A 86 0.03 8.00 10.04
N GLU A 87 -0.75 9.08 10.07
CA GLU A 87 -1.31 9.69 8.87
C GLU A 87 -0.94 11.16 8.85
N LEU A 88 -0.35 11.60 7.76
CA LEU A 88 0.03 12.98 7.50
C LEU A 88 -0.78 13.52 6.34
N ILE A 89 -1.75 14.40 6.63
CA ILE A 89 -2.74 14.85 5.66
C ILE A 89 -2.56 16.33 5.34
N GLY A 90 -2.36 16.65 4.04
CA GLY A 90 -2.25 18.02 3.56
C GLY A 90 -0.85 18.63 3.68
N ALA A 91 0.19 17.82 3.89
CA ALA A 91 1.59 18.25 3.77
C ALA A 91 2.05 18.23 2.30
N LYS A 92 3.12 18.98 2.00
CA LYS A 92 3.77 18.93 0.67
C LYS A 92 4.53 17.61 0.52
N ALA A 93 4.39 16.97 -0.65
CA ALA A 93 4.80 15.60 -0.92
C ALA A 93 6.19 15.25 -0.36
N ILE A 94 7.26 15.89 -0.82
CA ILE A 94 8.63 15.51 -0.44
C ILE A 94 8.92 15.66 1.07
N ASN A 95 8.39 16.70 1.70
CA ASN A 95 8.57 16.91 3.14
C ASN A 95 7.76 15.88 3.96
N ALA A 96 6.58 15.52 3.47
CA ALA A 96 5.75 14.48 4.09
C ALA A 96 6.44 13.12 4.03
N GLU A 97 6.99 12.76 2.88
CA GLU A 97 7.71 11.51 2.67
C GLU A 97 8.92 11.40 3.59
N ILE A 98 9.74 12.47 3.69
CA ILE A 98 10.90 12.51 4.59
C ILE A 98 10.45 12.38 6.05
N GLU A 99 9.42 13.14 6.47
CA GLU A 99 8.91 13.09 7.85
C GLU A 99 8.43 11.67 8.21
N LEU A 100 7.65 11.02 7.33
CA LEU A 100 7.14 9.68 7.58
C LEU A 100 8.24 8.61 7.59
N LEU A 101 9.21 8.70 6.67
CA LEU A 101 10.34 7.78 6.63
C LEU A 101 11.23 7.92 7.86
N SER A 102 11.52 9.16 8.30
CA SER A 102 12.28 9.41 9.52
C SER A 102 11.58 8.82 10.74
N LEU A 103 10.27 9.07 10.87
CA LEU A 103 9.47 8.53 11.97
C LEU A 103 9.43 7.00 11.97
N LEU A 104 9.34 6.37 10.79
CA LEU A 104 9.41 4.91 10.67
C LEU A 104 10.76 4.37 11.17
N ILE A 105 11.88 4.96 10.74
CA ILE A 105 13.21 4.54 11.14
C ILE A 105 13.39 4.71 12.65
N GLU A 106 13.06 5.88 13.21
CA GLU A 106 13.12 6.14 14.64
C GLU A 106 12.25 5.15 15.44
N SER A 107 11.06 4.80 14.93
CA SER A 107 10.19 3.83 15.59
C SER A 107 10.81 2.44 15.64
N LEU A 108 11.51 2.01 14.57
CA LEU A 108 12.20 0.73 14.52
C LEU A 108 13.40 0.68 15.46
N GLU A 109 14.13 1.80 15.60
CA GLU A 109 15.22 1.95 16.55
C GLU A 109 14.75 1.88 18.00
N VAL A 110 13.64 2.55 18.34
CA VAL A 110 13.07 2.56 19.70
C VAL A 110 12.63 1.17 20.16
N ILE A 111 12.14 0.33 19.25
CA ILE A 111 11.76 -1.06 19.56
C ILE A 111 12.94 -2.04 19.43
N GLU A 112 14.14 -1.53 19.14
CA GLU A 112 15.41 -2.29 19.07
C GLU A 112 15.39 -3.45 18.06
N ILE A 113 14.56 -3.32 17.01
CA ILE A 113 14.43 -4.39 16.01
C ILE A 113 15.67 -4.49 15.12
N ASP A 114 16.34 -3.36 14.90
CA ASP A 114 17.60 -3.23 14.16
C ASP A 114 18.77 -3.98 14.80
N GLN A 115 18.76 -4.09 16.13
CA GLN A 115 19.76 -4.86 16.89
C GLN A 115 19.59 -6.38 16.70
N LYS A 116 18.39 -6.83 16.43
CA LYS A 116 18.05 -8.25 16.29
C LYS A 116 18.07 -8.72 14.84
N TYR A 117 17.71 -7.83 13.90
CA TYR A 117 17.56 -8.17 12.49
C TYR A 117 18.26 -7.13 11.61
N LYS A 118 18.84 -7.60 10.50
CA LYS A 118 19.35 -6.71 9.45
C LYS A 118 18.17 -6.13 8.69
N LEU A 119 17.91 -4.85 8.92
CA LEU A 119 16.84 -4.13 8.22
C LEU A 119 17.30 -3.66 6.84
N THR A 120 16.39 -3.69 5.90
CA THR A 120 16.59 -3.14 4.55
C THR A 120 15.36 -2.31 4.18
N LEU A 121 15.57 -1.04 3.91
CA LEU A 121 14.51 -0.15 3.41
C LEU A 121 14.44 -0.25 1.89
N LEU A 122 13.29 -0.66 1.36
CA LEU A 122 13.00 -0.67 -0.06
C LEU A 122 12.11 0.53 -0.40
N ILE A 123 12.62 1.40 -1.27
CA ILE A 123 11.87 2.59 -1.72
C ILE A 123 11.47 2.38 -3.17
N GLY A 124 10.16 2.39 -3.45
CA GLY A 124 9.60 2.39 -4.79
C GLY A 124 9.24 3.81 -5.24
N ASN A 125 9.21 4.02 -6.56
CA ASN A 125 8.81 5.29 -7.16
C ASN A 125 7.84 5.03 -8.32
N THR A 126 6.57 5.39 -8.14
CA THR A 126 5.53 5.20 -9.16
C THR A 126 5.76 6.06 -10.39
N TYR A 127 6.31 7.26 -10.25
CA TYR A 127 6.64 8.10 -11.39
C TYR A 127 7.73 7.47 -12.29
N LEU A 128 8.73 6.85 -11.70
CA LEU A 128 9.74 6.09 -12.44
C LEU A 128 9.10 4.93 -13.21
N LEU A 129 8.20 4.20 -12.56
CA LEU A 129 7.44 3.12 -13.22
C LEU A 129 6.61 3.66 -14.39
N GLU A 130 5.88 4.75 -14.21
CA GLU A 130 5.10 5.40 -15.28
C GLU A 130 5.99 5.87 -16.45
N LEU A 131 7.15 6.43 -16.14
CA LEU A 131 8.12 6.84 -17.15
C LEU A 131 8.63 5.65 -17.98
N ILE A 132 8.93 4.52 -17.31
CA ILE A 132 9.31 3.28 -17.98
C ILE A 132 8.18 2.80 -18.88
N LEU A 133 6.96 2.74 -18.36
CA LEU A 133 5.78 2.25 -19.06
C LEU A 133 5.39 3.14 -20.25
N SER A 134 5.66 4.45 -20.18
CA SER A 134 5.39 5.40 -21.28
C SER A 134 6.14 5.11 -22.58
N SER A 135 7.20 4.30 -22.52
CA SER A 135 7.96 3.86 -23.70
C SER A 135 7.32 2.68 -24.46
N PHE A 136 6.20 2.15 -23.95
CA PHE A 136 5.50 1.02 -24.55
C PHE A 136 4.14 1.42 -25.11
N ASP A 137 3.59 0.56 -25.96
CA ASP A 137 2.24 0.73 -26.49
C ASP A 137 1.19 0.69 -25.36
N SER A 138 0.22 1.61 -25.43
CA SER A 138 -0.83 1.74 -24.41
C SER A 138 -1.63 0.47 -24.18
N THR A 139 -1.79 -0.36 -25.21
CA THR A 139 -2.53 -1.63 -25.13
C THR A 139 -1.83 -2.68 -24.28
N ARG A 140 -0.54 -2.51 -24.00
CA ARG A 140 0.31 -3.48 -23.28
C ARG A 140 0.76 -3.00 -21.90
N ILE A 141 0.48 -1.74 -21.56
CA ILE A 141 0.95 -1.12 -20.31
C ILE A 141 0.54 -1.95 -19.09
N ASP A 142 -0.72 -2.35 -19.00
CA ASP A 142 -1.22 -3.10 -17.83
C ASP A 142 -0.55 -4.48 -17.71
N GLN A 143 -0.35 -5.15 -18.84
CA GLN A 143 0.34 -6.45 -18.85
C GLN A 143 1.81 -6.31 -18.42
N ILE A 144 2.52 -5.30 -18.95
CA ILE A 144 3.93 -5.05 -18.59
C ILE A 144 4.04 -4.61 -17.13
N LYS A 145 3.10 -3.78 -16.65
CA LYS A 145 3.04 -3.37 -15.25
C LYS A 145 2.91 -4.57 -14.32
N ASN A 146 2.00 -5.49 -14.59
CA ASN A 146 1.82 -6.69 -13.79
C ASN A 146 3.09 -7.56 -13.80
N ILE A 147 3.70 -7.78 -14.98
CA ILE A 147 4.96 -8.52 -15.09
C ILE A 147 6.07 -7.89 -14.24
N LEU A 148 6.19 -6.56 -14.25
CA LEU A 148 7.19 -5.86 -13.44
C LEU A 148 6.90 -5.92 -11.95
N CYS A 149 5.64 -5.76 -11.54
CA CYS A 149 5.23 -5.81 -10.15
C CYS A 149 5.38 -7.20 -9.54
N ASP A 150 4.98 -8.23 -10.29
CA ASP A 150 5.00 -9.63 -9.84
C ASP A 150 6.35 -10.32 -10.11
N LEU A 151 7.27 -9.65 -10.83
CA LEU A 151 8.53 -10.22 -11.28
C LEU A 151 8.34 -11.52 -12.08
N ASP A 152 7.31 -11.57 -12.91
CA ASP A 152 6.92 -12.76 -13.66
C ASP A 152 7.78 -12.95 -14.93
N TYR A 153 8.89 -13.69 -14.79
CA TYR A 153 9.79 -14.02 -15.90
C TYR A 153 9.15 -14.97 -16.92
N ILE A 154 8.14 -15.76 -16.51
CA ILE A 154 7.45 -16.69 -17.41
C ILE A 154 6.53 -15.86 -18.35
N ALA A 155 5.69 -15.01 -17.78
CA ALA A 155 4.86 -14.10 -18.56
C ALA A 155 5.70 -13.18 -19.46
N LEU A 156 6.87 -12.71 -18.99
CA LEU A 156 7.80 -11.95 -19.83
C LEU A 156 8.28 -12.74 -21.03
N SER A 157 8.53 -14.04 -20.91
CA SER A 157 9.02 -14.88 -22.02
C SER A 157 8.00 -15.04 -23.13
N THR A 158 6.73 -15.01 -22.81
CA THR A 158 5.58 -15.17 -23.74
C THR A 158 4.99 -13.84 -24.21
N LEU A 159 5.46 -12.72 -23.65
CA LEU A 159 4.98 -11.39 -24.02
C LEU A 159 5.32 -11.09 -25.47
N ASP A 160 4.31 -10.69 -26.26
CA ASP A 160 4.49 -10.32 -27.67
C ASP A 160 5.04 -8.86 -27.78
N VAL A 161 6.34 -8.72 -27.63
CA VAL A 161 7.12 -7.48 -27.76
C VAL A 161 8.43 -7.76 -28.51
N LYS A 162 9.06 -6.71 -29.03
CA LYS A 162 10.38 -6.82 -29.66
C LYS A 162 11.42 -7.33 -28.66
N ASP A 163 12.42 -8.06 -29.16
CA ASP A 163 13.48 -8.63 -28.31
C ASP A 163 14.24 -7.56 -27.51
N GLU A 164 14.43 -6.37 -28.07
CA GLU A 164 15.05 -5.24 -27.37
C GLU A 164 14.20 -4.79 -26.17
N GLN A 165 12.88 -4.69 -26.35
CA GLN A 165 11.94 -4.32 -25.30
C GLN A 165 11.90 -5.41 -24.20
N ARG A 166 11.93 -6.69 -24.59
CA ARG A 166 11.99 -7.82 -23.65
C ARG A 166 13.27 -7.77 -22.82
N LYS A 167 14.43 -7.50 -23.45
CA LYS A 167 15.69 -7.32 -22.73
C LYS A 167 15.64 -6.13 -21.78
N PHE A 168 15.05 -5.02 -22.20
CA PHE A 168 14.88 -3.83 -21.37
C PHE A 168 14.04 -4.13 -20.12
N ILE A 169 12.87 -4.77 -20.26
CA ILE A 169 12.02 -5.17 -19.14
C ILE A 169 12.79 -6.10 -18.19
N LYS A 170 13.48 -7.11 -18.75
CA LYS A 170 14.29 -8.05 -17.95
C LYS A 170 15.39 -7.33 -17.18
N ASN A 171 16.05 -6.34 -17.77
CA ASN A 171 17.06 -5.55 -17.07
C ASN A 171 16.45 -4.79 -15.89
N ILE A 172 15.30 -4.14 -16.08
CA ILE A 172 14.58 -3.45 -15.01
C ILE A 172 14.21 -4.41 -13.87
N MET A 173 13.69 -5.60 -14.20
CA MET A 173 13.37 -6.63 -13.18
C MET A 173 14.59 -7.05 -12.36
N ASN A 174 15.78 -6.94 -12.94
CA ASN A 174 17.06 -7.29 -12.28
C ASN A 174 17.74 -6.07 -11.62
N MET A 175 17.28 -4.84 -11.88
CA MET A 175 17.84 -3.63 -11.28
C MET A 175 17.48 -3.55 -9.81
N ARG A 176 18.35 -4.09 -8.96
CA ARG A 176 18.26 -4.03 -7.51
C ARG A 176 19.65 -3.77 -6.95
N GLY A 177 19.72 -2.90 -5.97
CA GLY A 177 21.00 -2.59 -5.35
C GLY A 177 20.98 -1.26 -4.64
N LYS A 178 22.16 -0.83 -4.26
CA LYS A 178 22.31 0.51 -3.68
C LYS A 178 22.15 1.57 -4.77
N PRO A 179 21.67 2.79 -4.42
CA PRO A 179 21.43 3.87 -5.39
C PRO A 179 22.64 4.18 -6.29
N GLU A 180 23.85 4.06 -5.76
CA GLU A 180 25.10 4.27 -6.49
C GLU A 180 25.42 3.18 -7.54
N ASN A 181 24.67 2.08 -7.56
CA ASN A 181 24.85 0.95 -8.48
C ASN A 181 23.71 0.78 -9.47
N ILE A 182 22.74 1.69 -9.47
CA ILE A 182 21.58 1.76 -10.36
C ILE A 182 21.70 2.98 -11.27
#